data_89881eba83e0bee6c068f16c36054319
#
_entry.id   89881eba83e0bee6c068f16c36054319
#
_cell.length_a   1.000
_cell.length_b   1.000
_cell.length_c   1.000
_cell.angle_alpha   90.00
_cell.angle_beta   90.00
_cell.angle_gamma   90.00
#
_symmetry.space_group_name_H-M   'P 1'
#
loop_
_entity.id
_entity.type
_entity.pdbx_description
1 polymer ?
#
loop_
_entity_poly.entity_id
_entity_poly.type
_entity_poly.pdbx_seq_one_letter_code
_entity_poly.pdbx_strand_id
1 'polypeptide(L)'
;DLDGRTNILNLNAIGETACTGLHGANRLASTSLLECLTSAHFTALADSQDIARKAFSLPQPRLWESPPEEADPTLIAQDLDLVQQTMWNYAGIVRSPRRLTRARRILHEAREEIRSFYRRCRVTPELIELRNAVRSALLVVHAASLNPRSKGAHYVINERR
;
A
#
# COMPACT_ATOMS: atom_id res chain seq x y z
N ASP A 1 -17.07 0.05 -6.28
CA ASP A 1 -18.10 0.73 -7.08
C ASP A 1 -18.15 2.23 -6.78
N LEU A 2 -19.09 2.97 -7.35
CA LEU A 2 -19.22 4.42 -7.15
C LEU A 2 -19.73 4.79 -5.76
N ASP A 3 -20.34 3.87 -5.03
CA ASP A 3 -20.75 4.03 -3.64
C ASP A 3 -19.61 3.70 -2.66
N GLY A 4 -18.40 3.50 -3.16
CA GLY A 4 -17.23 3.17 -2.38
C GLY A 4 -17.14 1.71 -1.91
N ARG A 5 -18.07 0.84 -2.26
CA ARG A 5 -18.11 -0.55 -1.81
C ARG A 5 -16.98 -1.36 -2.43
N THR A 6 -16.26 -2.12 -1.60
CA THR A 6 -15.23 -3.06 -2.03
C THR A 6 -15.79 -4.50 -2.16
N ASN A 7 -14.95 -5.44 -2.52
CA ASN A 7 -15.28 -6.87 -2.50
C ASN A 7 -15.21 -7.49 -1.09
N ILE A 8 -14.85 -6.71 -0.09
CA ILE A 8 -14.86 -7.11 1.32
C ILE A 8 -16.10 -6.51 1.97
N LEU A 9 -16.93 -7.36 2.57
CA LEU A 9 -18.17 -6.94 3.22
C LEU A 9 -17.88 -5.90 4.33
N ASN A 10 -18.64 -4.81 4.35
CA ASN A 10 -18.53 -3.71 5.32
C ASN A 10 -17.18 -2.97 5.28
N LEU A 11 -16.45 -3.05 4.18
CA LEU A 11 -15.25 -2.25 3.94
C LEU A 11 -15.46 -1.41 2.69
N ASN A 12 -15.34 -0.09 2.86
CA ASN A 12 -15.41 0.86 1.77
C ASN A 12 -14.02 1.44 1.46
N ALA A 13 -13.83 1.88 0.22
CA ALA A 13 -12.65 2.60 -0.24
C ALA A 13 -13.10 3.83 -1.02
N ILE A 14 -12.57 4.99 -0.67
CA ILE A 14 -12.91 6.29 -1.28
C ILE A 14 -11.64 7.04 -1.67
N GLY A 15 -11.78 8.00 -2.58
CA GLY A 15 -10.68 8.83 -3.07
C GLY A 15 -9.65 8.01 -3.87
N GLU A 16 -8.41 8.46 -3.89
CA GLU A 16 -7.32 7.82 -4.66
C GLU A 16 -7.11 6.34 -4.30
N THR A 17 -7.33 5.96 -3.05
CA THR A 17 -7.23 4.57 -2.59
C THR A 17 -8.23 3.65 -3.29
N ALA A 18 -9.40 4.16 -3.67
CA ALA A 18 -10.41 3.37 -4.39
C ALA A 18 -9.95 2.93 -5.78
N CYS A 19 -8.98 3.62 -6.37
CA CYS A 19 -8.46 3.34 -7.71
C CYS A 19 -9.57 3.21 -8.76
N THR A 20 -10.49 4.16 -8.79
CA THR A 20 -11.70 4.16 -9.65
C THR A 20 -11.38 4.19 -11.14
N GLY A 21 -10.14 4.53 -11.50
CA GLY A 21 -9.74 4.75 -12.89
C GLY A 21 -9.95 6.19 -13.37
N LEU A 22 -10.54 7.06 -12.56
CA LEU A 22 -10.81 8.47 -12.91
C LEU A 22 -9.54 9.20 -13.38
N HIS A 23 -8.42 8.92 -12.75
CA HIS A 23 -7.15 9.59 -13.05
C HIS A 23 -6.37 8.99 -14.22
N GLY A 24 -6.83 7.90 -14.80
CA GLY A 24 -6.19 7.24 -15.94
C GLY A 24 -4.72 6.85 -15.64
N ALA A 25 -3.82 7.17 -16.57
CA ALA A 25 -2.40 6.83 -16.43
C ALA A 25 -1.61 7.80 -15.52
N ASN A 26 -2.13 9.00 -15.31
CA ASN A 26 -1.60 10.01 -14.40
C ASN A 26 -2.70 11.03 -14.09
N ARG A 27 -2.78 11.50 -12.86
CA ARG A 27 -3.85 12.40 -12.45
C ARG A 27 -3.64 13.84 -12.92
N LEU A 28 -4.74 14.54 -13.16
CA LEU A 28 -4.75 15.99 -13.30
C LEU A 28 -4.63 16.64 -11.91
N ALA A 29 -3.89 17.72 -11.81
CA ALA A 29 -3.76 18.48 -10.57
C ALA A 29 -5.13 18.89 -10.01
N SER A 30 -5.28 18.89 -8.70
CA SER A 30 -6.48 19.28 -7.93
C SER A 30 -7.70 18.35 -8.05
N THR A 31 -7.71 17.35 -8.92
CA THR A 31 -8.87 16.45 -9.07
C THR A 31 -8.99 15.43 -7.94
N SER A 32 -7.89 15.05 -7.27
CA SER A 32 -7.90 14.09 -6.16
C SER A 32 -8.76 14.56 -4.99
N LEU A 33 -8.65 15.83 -4.60
CA LEU A 33 -9.43 16.36 -3.49
C LEU A 33 -10.93 16.36 -3.83
N LEU A 34 -11.28 16.71 -5.08
CA LEU A 34 -12.66 16.66 -5.55
C LEU A 34 -13.20 15.24 -5.55
N GLU A 35 -12.42 14.26 -6.01
CA GLU A 35 -12.78 12.84 -5.95
C GLU A 35 -13.01 12.39 -4.51
N CYS A 36 -12.09 12.74 -3.58
CA CYS A 36 -12.23 12.39 -2.17
C CYS A 36 -13.53 12.94 -1.57
N LEU A 37 -13.85 14.21 -1.80
CA LEU A 37 -15.06 14.86 -1.28
C LEU A 37 -16.32 14.24 -1.87
N THR A 38 -16.35 14.02 -3.18
CA THR A 38 -17.51 13.49 -3.89
C THR A 38 -17.76 12.03 -3.49
N SER A 39 -16.74 11.19 -3.52
CA SER A 39 -16.87 9.78 -3.14
C SER A 39 -17.24 9.62 -1.67
N ALA A 40 -16.66 10.42 -0.76
CA ALA A 40 -17.03 10.41 0.65
C ALA A 40 -18.50 10.75 0.86
N HIS A 41 -19.01 11.76 0.16
CA HIS A 41 -20.41 12.15 0.24
C HIS A 41 -21.36 11.03 -0.17
N PHE A 42 -21.16 10.44 -1.35
CA PHE A 42 -22.02 9.37 -1.84
C PHE A 42 -21.92 8.09 -1.01
N THR A 43 -20.72 7.71 -0.58
CA THR A 43 -20.50 6.56 0.29
C THR A 43 -21.22 6.77 1.64
N ALA A 44 -21.11 7.96 2.24
CA ALA A 44 -21.80 8.25 3.51
C ALA A 44 -23.32 8.17 3.38
N LEU A 45 -23.90 8.63 2.26
CA LEU A 45 -25.33 8.49 2.01
C LEU A 45 -25.76 7.02 1.89
N ALA A 46 -24.99 6.22 1.14
CA ALA A 46 -25.27 4.79 0.96
C ALA A 46 -25.14 4.03 2.28
N ASP A 47 -24.09 4.27 3.05
CA ASP A 47 -23.86 3.62 4.34
C ASP A 47 -24.90 4.02 5.38
N SER A 48 -25.33 5.29 5.41
CA SER A 48 -26.39 5.75 6.33
C SER A 48 -27.69 4.99 6.12
N GLN A 49 -28.05 4.69 4.85
CA GLN A 49 -29.23 3.90 4.53
C GLN A 49 -29.06 2.43 4.94
N ASP A 50 -27.87 1.87 4.75
CA ASP A 50 -27.58 0.49 5.12
C ASP A 50 -27.57 0.31 6.63
N ILE A 51 -26.97 1.23 7.40
CA ILE A 51 -26.96 1.23 8.85
C ILE A 51 -28.38 1.34 9.42
N ALA A 52 -29.22 2.19 8.86
CA ALA A 52 -30.61 2.35 9.30
C ALA A 52 -31.46 1.07 9.09
N ARG A 53 -31.08 0.22 8.13
CA ARG A 53 -31.84 -0.99 7.76
C ARG A 53 -31.34 -2.28 8.42
N LYS A 54 -30.11 -2.30 8.92
CA LYS A 54 -29.47 -3.52 9.43
C LYS A 54 -29.16 -3.40 10.92
N ALA A 55 -29.52 -4.43 11.70
CA ALA A 55 -29.01 -4.59 13.04
C ALA A 55 -27.53 -5.02 12.94
N PHE A 56 -26.60 -4.19 13.44
CA PHE A 56 -25.18 -4.50 13.48
C PHE A 56 -24.84 -5.19 14.81
N SER A 57 -24.26 -6.39 14.72
CA SER A 57 -23.51 -6.99 15.82
C SER A 57 -22.03 -6.78 15.53
N LEU A 58 -21.36 -5.97 16.36
CA LEU A 58 -19.92 -5.79 16.24
C LEU A 58 -19.22 -6.99 16.89
N PRO A 59 -18.33 -7.68 16.16
CA PRO A 59 -17.53 -8.74 16.77
C PRO A 59 -16.61 -8.14 17.83
N GLN A 60 -16.48 -8.84 18.95
CA GLN A 60 -15.51 -8.46 19.97
C GLN A 60 -14.09 -8.61 19.39
N PRO A 61 -13.28 -7.54 19.36
CA PRO A 61 -11.91 -7.64 18.89
C PRO A 61 -11.10 -8.53 19.84
N ARG A 62 -10.28 -9.40 19.28
CA ARG A 62 -9.30 -10.13 20.08
C ARG A 62 -8.28 -9.13 20.62
N LEU A 63 -8.01 -9.21 21.92
CA LEU A 63 -6.92 -8.44 22.50
C LEU A 63 -5.60 -8.89 21.86
N TRP A 64 -4.79 -7.91 21.47
CA TRP A 64 -3.46 -8.17 20.97
C TRP A 64 -2.52 -8.40 22.15
N GLU A 65 -2.00 -9.62 22.24
CA GLU A 65 -0.90 -9.93 23.17
C GLU A 65 0.41 -9.49 22.52
N SER A 66 0.97 -8.38 23.03
CA SER A 66 2.24 -7.86 22.52
C SER A 66 3.39 -8.66 23.12
N PRO A 67 4.31 -9.19 22.31
CA PRO A 67 5.53 -9.80 22.81
C PRO A 67 6.33 -8.81 23.69
N PRO A 68 7.08 -9.29 24.70
CA PRO A 68 7.81 -8.41 25.61
C PRO A 68 9.11 -7.84 25.04
N GLU A 69 9.66 -8.44 24.00
CA GLU A 69 10.94 -8.03 23.40
C GLU A 69 10.78 -6.65 22.73
N GLU A 70 11.69 -5.73 23.01
CA GLU A 70 11.74 -4.44 22.32
C GLU A 70 12.53 -4.57 21.03
N ALA A 71 12.00 -4.00 19.95
CA ALA A 71 12.72 -3.95 18.67
C ALA A 71 13.83 -2.90 18.74
N ASP A 72 15.01 -3.23 18.20
CA ASP A 72 16.12 -2.27 18.10
C ASP A 72 15.75 -1.15 17.10
N PRO A 73 15.64 0.13 17.55
CA PRO A 73 15.30 1.24 16.69
C PRO A 73 16.28 1.45 15.53
N THR A 74 17.56 1.09 15.74
CA THR A 74 18.60 1.23 14.70
C THR A 74 18.35 0.28 13.54
N LEU A 75 17.92 -0.97 13.82
CA LEU A 75 17.58 -1.93 12.79
C LEU A 75 16.33 -1.51 12.02
N ILE A 76 15.31 -0.99 12.72
CA ILE A 76 14.10 -0.47 12.08
C ILE A 76 14.43 0.66 11.11
N ALA A 77 15.25 1.63 11.55
CA ALA A 77 15.65 2.76 10.72
C ALA A 77 16.46 2.30 9.50
N GLN A 78 17.42 1.39 9.69
CA GLN A 78 18.23 0.83 8.61
C GLN A 78 17.39 0.08 7.57
N ASP A 79 16.43 -0.72 8.01
CA ASP A 79 15.53 -1.45 7.12
C ASP A 79 14.61 -0.51 6.34
N LEU A 80 14.15 0.58 6.97
CA LEU A 80 13.35 1.60 6.29
C LEU A 80 14.18 2.31 5.21
N ASP A 81 15.42 2.67 5.52
CA ASP A 81 16.35 3.26 4.55
C ASP A 81 16.63 2.30 3.38
N LEU A 82 16.81 1.01 3.66
CA LEU A 82 16.98 -0.01 2.64
C LEU A 82 15.77 -0.06 1.68
N VAL A 83 14.55 -0.03 2.21
CA VAL A 83 13.31 -0.02 1.41
C VAL A 83 13.26 1.24 0.55
N GLN A 84 13.50 2.42 1.12
CA GLN A 84 13.48 3.70 0.41
C GLN A 84 14.52 3.75 -0.70
N GLN A 85 15.77 3.38 -0.42
CA GLN A 85 16.84 3.36 -1.41
C GLN A 85 16.59 2.33 -2.52
N THR A 86 16.06 1.15 -2.18
CA THR A 86 15.69 0.13 -3.17
C THR A 86 14.62 0.65 -4.12
N MET A 87 13.59 1.30 -3.58
CA MET A 87 12.52 1.87 -4.39
C MET A 87 13.02 3.01 -5.28
N TRP A 88 13.84 3.91 -4.72
CA TRP A 88 14.40 5.02 -5.49
C TRP A 88 15.29 4.54 -6.63
N ASN A 89 16.22 3.64 -6.36
CA ASN A 89 17.24 3.21 -7.32
C ASN A 89 16.71 2.27 -8.40
N TYR A 90 15.73 1.43 -8.07
CA TYR A 90 15.30 0.35 -8.98
C TYR A 90 13.86 0.47 -9.47
N ALA A 91 12.99 1.13 -8.71
CA ALA A 91 11.57 1.31 -9.05
C ALA A 91 11.15 2.79 -9.16
N GLY A 92 12.12 3.72 -9.16
CA GLY A 92 11.90 5.16 -9.26
C GLY A 92 11.38 5.61 -10.63
N ILE A 93 11.94 6.71 -11.15
CA ILE A 93 11.46 7.36 -12.38
C ILE A 93 11.72 6.49 -13.61
N VAL A 94 12.94 5.96 -13.75
CA VAL A 94 13.35 5.12 -14.89
C VAL A 94 13.46 3.68 -14.45
N ARG A 95 12.62 2.83 -15.02
CA ARG A 95 12.50 1.41 -14.67
C ARG A 95 13.03 0.53 -15.79
N SER A 96 13.53 -0.65 -15.45
CA SER A 96 13.82 -1.72 -16.41
C SER A 96 13.46 -3.08 -15.80
N PRO A 97 13.20 -4.12 -16.60
CA PRO A 97 12.89 -5.46 -16.10
C PRO A 97 13.95 -5.97 -15.12
N ARG A 98 15.23 -5.74 -15.44
CA ARG A 98 16.36 -6.13 -14.59
C ARG A 98 16.37 -5.42 -13.25
N ARG A 99 16.11 -4.09 -13.24
CA ARG A 99 16.02 -3.30 -12.00
C ARG A 99 14.84 -3.75 -11.14
N LEU A 100 13.67 -3.94 -11.73
CA LEU A 100 12.47 -4.40 -11.02
C LEU A 100 12.66 -5.80 -10.43
N THR A 101 13.30 -6.71 -11.16
CA THR A 101 13.64 -8.05 -10.63
C THR A 101 14.57 -7.95 -9.42
N ARG A 102 15.58 -7.08 -9.48
CA ARG A 102 16.50 -6.85 -8.36
C ARG A 102 15.79 -6.24 -7.15
N ALA A 103 14.96 -5.22 -7.37
CA ALA A 103 14.15 -4.62 -6.31
C ALA A 103 13.27 -5.67 -5.61
N ARG A 104 12.59 -6.50 -6.40
CA ARG A 104 11.72 -7.56 -5.86
C ARG A 104 12.49 -8.51 -4.95
N ARG A 105 13.68 -8.95 -5.34
CA ARG A 105 14.50 -9.85 -4.52
C ARG A 105 14.88 -9.21 -3.20
N ILE A 106 15.44 -8.00 -3.21
CA ILE A 106 15.86 -7.27 -2.00
C ILE A 106 14.67 -7.05 -1.05
N LEU A 107 13.54 -6.59 -1.59
CA LEU A 107 12.34 -6.33 -0.79
C LEU A 107 11.71 -7.61 -0.23
N HIS A 108 11.82 -8.76 -0.90
CA HIS A 108 11.38 -10.03 -0.35
C HIS A 108 12.23 -10.47 0.82
N GLU A 109 13.55 -10.34 0.72
CA GLU A 109 14.49 -10.64 1.82
C GLU A 109 14.17 -9.74 3.03
N ALA A 110 14.11 -8.42 2.83
CA ALA A 110 13.74 -7.47 3.88
C ALA A 110 12.38 -7.79 4.53
N ARG A 111 11.37 -8.16 3.73
CA ARG A 111 10.05 -8.52 4.26
C ARG A 111 10.10 -9.70 5.24
N GLU A 112 10.90 -10.73 4.97
CA GLU A 112 10.97 -11.89 5.87
C GLU A 112 11.65 -11.52 7.21
N GLU A 113 12.67 -10.67 7.18
CA GLU A 113 13.31 -10.15 8.39
C GLU A 113 12.33 -9.28 9.20
N ILE A 114 11.69 -8.31 8.55
CA ILE A 114 10.70 -7.44 9.18
C ILE A 114 9.52 -8.26 9.74
N ARG A 115 9.09 -9.30 9.06
CA ARG A 115 8.06 -10.21 9.54
C ARG A 115 8.49 -10.96 10.81
N SER A 116 9.76 -11.32 10.90
CA SER A 116 10.35 -11.93 12.09
C SER A 116 10.33 -10.95 13.27
N PHE A 117 10.77 -9.71 13.07
CA PHE A 117 10.68 -8.63 14.06
C PHE A 117 9.25 -8.44 14.54
N TYR A 118 8.31 -8.28 13.62
CA TYR A 118 6.91 -8.04 13.94
C TYR A 118 6.27 -9.15 14.80
N ARG A 119 6.79 -10.37 14.73
CA ARG A 119 6.29 -11.50 15.51
C ARG A 119 6.92 -11.63 16.89
N ARG A 120 8.16 -11.18 17.06
CA ARG A 120 8.96 -11.35 18.30
C ARG A 120 8.97 -10.12 19.17
N CYS A 121 8.86 -8.94 18.54
CA CYS A 121 9.01 -7.69 19.25
C CYS A 121 7.67 -7.03 19.56
N ARG A 122 7.69 -6.20 20.59
CA ARG A 122 6.58 -5.30 20.90
C ARG A 122 6.28 -4.42 19.68
N VAL A 123 5.02 -4.37 19.29
CA VAL A 123 4.58 -3.58 18.14
C VAL A 123 4.61 -2.09 18.49
N THR A 124 5.40 -1.32 17.74
CA THR A 124 5.51 0.14 17.81
C THR A 124 4.99 0.77 16.52
N PRO A 125 4.68 2.08 16.51
CA PRO A 125 4.31 2.79 15.29
C PRO A 125 5.36 2.63 14.17
N GLU A 126 6.64 2.74 14.51
CA GLU A 126 7.78 2.64 13.57
C GLU A 126 7.86 1.25 12.94
N LEU A 127 7.65 0.21 13.74
CA LEU A 127 7.64 -1.17 13.24
C LEU A 127 6.43 -1.44 12.33
N ILE A 128 5.28 -0.84 12.63
CA ILE A 128 4.10 -0.88 11.74
C ILE A 128 4.38 -0.16 10.44
N GLU A 129 4.98 1.03 10.51
CA GLU A 129 5.35 1.82 9.33
C GLU A 129 6.30 1.05 8.43
N LEU A 130 7.38 0.50 8.97
CA LEU A 130 8.33 -0.33 8.25
C LEU A 130 7.66 -1.53 7.56
N ARG A 131 6.82 -2.26 8.31
CA ARG A 131 6.06 -3.39 7.76
C ARG A 131 5.14 -2.97 6.61
N ASN A 132 4.49 -1.83 6.73
CA ASN A 132 3.60 -1.32 5.69
C ASN A 132 4.39 -0.80 4.50
N ALA A 133 5.53 -0.13 4.72
CA ALA A 133 6.43 0.36 3.69
C ALA A 133 6.92 -0.78 2.78
N VAL A 134 7.45 -1.86 3.34
CA VAL A 134 7.95 -2.99 2.53
C VAL A 134 6.82 -3.69 1.76
N ARG A 135 5.63 -3.78 2.33
CA ARG A 135 4.46 -4.36 1.63
C ARG A 135 4.02 -3.51 0.46
N SER A 136 3.90 -2.20 0.67
CA SER A 136 3.55 -1.23 -0.38
C SER A 136 4.60 -1.23 -1.49
N ALA A 137 5.88 -1.25 -1.13
CA ALA A 137 6.98 -1.34 -2.08
C ALA A 137 6.90 -2.60 -2.95
N LEU A 138 6.64 -3.76 -2.35
CA LEU A 138 6.46 -5.02 -3.09
C LEU A 138 5.27 -4.99 -4.04
N LEU A 139 4.14 -4.40 -3.64
CA LEU A 139 2.96 -4.25 -4.50
C LEU A 139 3.27 -3.35 -5.70
N VAL A 140 3.96 -2.22 -5.48
CA VAL A 140 4.37 -1.30 -6.55
C VAL A 140 5.32 -1.98 -7.52
N VAL A 141 6.35 -2.68 -7.02
CA VAL A 141 7.32 -3.40 -7.87
C VAL A 141 6.64 -4.53 -8.64
N HIS A 142 5.72 -5.26 -8.00
CA HIS A 142 4.95 -6.32 -8.65
C HIS A 142 4.10 -5.76 -9.79
N ALA A 143 3.29 -4.74 -9.54
CA ALA A 143 2.45 -4.10 -10.53
C ALA A 143 3.28 -3.50 -11.69
N ALA A 144 4.42 -2.86 -11.38
CA ALA A 144 5.33 -2.35 -12.39
C ALA A 144 5.92 -3.45 -13.27
N SER A 145 6.22 -4.63 -12.68
CA SER A 145 6.76 -5.78 -13.41
C SER A 145 5.74 -6.42 -14.39
N LEU A 146 4.45 -6.29 -14.10
CA LEU A 146 3.37 -6.77 -14.97
C LEU A 146 3.11 -5.84 -16.16
N ASN A 147 3.62 -4.61 -16.12
CA ASN A 147 3.45 -3.62 -17.19
C ASN A 147 4.75 -3.47 -18.01
N PRO A 148 4.89 -4.16 -19.16
CA PRO A 148 6.10 -4.08 -19.96
C PRO A 148 6.17 -2.80 -20.81
N ARG A 149 5.10 -1.99 -20.87
CA ARG A 149 5.00 -0.80 -21.72
C ARG A 149 4.93 0.45 -20.86
N SER A 150 5.65 1.50 -21.28
CA SER A 150 5.55 2.82 -20.65
C SER A 150 4.14 3.39 -20.79
N LYS A 151 3.60 3.92 -19.68
CA LYS A 151 2.29 4.57 -19.64
C LYS A 151 2.24 5.57 -18.47
N GLY A 152 1.98 6.83 -18.75
CA GLY A 152 1.97 7.89 -17.74
C GLY A 152 3.30 8.00 -16.99
N ALA A 153 3.25 7.97 -15.68
CA ALA A 153 4.42 8.01 -14.82
C ALA A 153 5.24 6.70 -14.78
N HIS A 154 4.71 5.61 -15.35
CA HIS A 154 5.42 4.35 -15.47
C HIS A 154 6.29 4.37 -16.73
N TYR A 155 7.57 4.76 -16.61
CA TYR A 155 8.52 4.80 -17.72
C TYR A 155 9.47 3.60 -17.65
N VAL A 156 9.42 2.73 -18.65
CA VAL A 156 10.23 1.50 -18.76
C VAL A 156 11.14 1.58 -19.97
N ILE A 157 12.42 1.37 -19.73
CA ILE A 157 13.42 1.20 -20.78
C ILE A 157 13.67 -0.30 -20.99
N ASN A 158 13.67 -0.72 -22.27
CA ASN A 158 14.14 -2.04 -22.65
C ASN A 158 15.66 -1.96 -22.78
N GLU A 159 16.39 -2.62 -21.87
CA GLU A 159 17.83 -2.80 -22.04
C GLU A 159 18.04 -3.60 -23.33
N ARG A 160 18.59 -2.97 -24.37
CA ARG A 160 19.05 -3.70 -25.56
C ARG A 160 20.11 -4.70 -25.10
N ARG A 161 19.94 -5.94 -25.49
CA ARG A 161 20.94 -7.01 -25.32
C ARG A 161 22.24 -6.65 -25.98
#